data_368717b82cdd7953ec0b3b94640ef46f
#
_entry.id   368717b82cdd7953ec0b3b94640ef46f
#
_cell.length_a   1.000
_cell.length_b   1.000
_cell.length_c   1.000
_cell.angle_alpha   90.00
_cell.angle_beta   90.00
_cell.angle_gamma   90.00
#
_symmetry.space_group_name_H-M   'P 1'
#
loop_
_entity.id
_entity.type
_entity.pdbx_description
1 polymer ?
#
loop_
_entity_poly.entity_id
_entity_poly.type
_entity_poly.pdbx_seq_one_letter_code
_entity_poly.pdbx_strand_id
1 'polypeptide(L)'
;KWSGELTFPEEVISKAVKAVYDMGVPLNLHANGDGAIDAFLRAHEQAAAGDLGKERNVTMIHSQFVRKDQLDKYVTYKIRPSLYTLHTYYFAEAHIANRGREQAMYISPMRDAIDKGLVPTNHTDFVVAPLDQMFMMWSAVNRLSRGGEVIGADQRVTPLEALKAMTINVARQYGEQSSKGSLEVGKLADLVVLDQNPLKVEPMKIKDVKVVETIKEGKSIYKRSE
;
A
#
# COMPACT_ATOMS: atom_id res chain seq x y z
N LYS A 1 5.25 15.25 -25.77
CA LYS A 1 4.26 14.76 -24.80
C LYS A 1 4.82 15.06 -23.41
N TRP A 2 4.11 15.82 -22.58
CA TRP A 2 4.55 16.14 -21.23
C TRP A 2 4.57 14.87 -20.38
N SER A 3 5.68 14.63 -19.67
CA SER A 3 5.90 13.41 -18.88
C SER A 3 5.80 13.64 -17.36
N GLY A 4 5.51 14.86 -16.95
CA GLY A 4 5.58 15.27 -15.53
C GLY A 4 6.97 15.77 -15.14
N GLU A 5 7.06 16.27 -13.92
CA GLU A 5 8.29 16.78 -13.33
C GLU A 5 8.46 16.19 -11.93
N LEU A 6 9.71 15.99 -11.52
CA LEU A 6 10.03 15.60 -10.16
C LEU A 6 9.83 16.81 -9.22
N THR A 7 9.28 16.58 -8.03
CA THR A 7 9.14 17.63 -7.01
C THR A 7 10.50 18.18 -6.55
N PHE A 8 11.53 17.32 -6.54
CA PHE A 8 12.90 17.68 -6.23
C PHE A 8 13.83 17.23 -7.35
N PRO A 9 14.93 17.97 -7.61
CA PRO A 9 15.97 17.53 -8.54
C PRO A 9 16.51 16.14 -8.14
N GLU A 10 16.85 15.32 -9.12
CA GLU A 10 17.32 13.94 -8.89
C GLU A 10 18.57 13.88 -8.01
N GLU A 11 19.44 14.89 -8.11
CA GLU A 11 20.63 15.02 -7.25
C GLU A 11 20.26 15.18 -5.77
N VAL A 12 19.20 15.93 -5.48
CA VAL A 12 18.70 16.12 -4.10
C VAL A 12 18.12 14.80 -3.57
N ILE A 13 17.38 14.07 -4.40
CA ILE A 13 16.83 12.74 -4.05
C ILE A 13 17.98 11.78 -3.74
N SER A 14 19.01 11.71 -4.60
CA SER A 14 20.17 10.83 -4.41
C SER A 14 20.93 11.13 -3.12
N LYS A 15 21.16 12.41 -2.82
CA LYS A 15 21.83 12.84 -1.57
C LYS A 15 20.99 12.47 -0.35
N ALA A 16 19.66 12.68 -0.40
CA ALA A 16 18.77 12.34 0.71
C ALA A 16 18.73 10.82 0.96
N VAL A 17 18.57 10.01 -0.09
CA VAL A 17 18.58 8.54 0.02
C VAL A 17 19.89 8.05 0.62
N LYS A 18 21.04 8.56 0.13
CA LYS A 18 22.34 8.18 0.68
C LYS A 18 22.44 8.54 2.16
N ALA A 19 22.06 9.75 2.55
CA ALA A 19 22.11 10.18 3.95
C ALA A 19 21.28 9.28 4.88
N VAL A 20 20.06 8.91 4.46
CA VAL A 20 19.18 7.99 5.22
C VAL A 20 19.81 6.60 5.33
N TYR A 21 20.43 6.10 4.27
CA TYR A 21 21.11 4.79 4.29
C TYR A 21 22.36 4.81 5.20
N ASP A 22 23.12 5.89 5.19
CA ASP A 22 24.29 6.08 6.08
C ASP A 22 23.86 6.15 7.56
N MET A 23 22.67 6.70 7.84
CA MET A 23 22.09 6.75 9.19
C MET A 23 21.52 5.40 9.65
N GLY A 24 21.25 4.46 8.75
CA GLY A 24 20.67 3.15 9.06
C GLY A 24 19.21 3.20 9.55
N VAL A 25 18.45 4.24 9.19
CA VAL A 25 17.05 4.40 9.57
C VAL A 25 16.11 3.99 8.43
N PRO A 26 14.85 3.58 8.71
CA PRO A 26 13.87 3.27 7.69
C PRO A 26 13.59 4.45 6.76
N LEU A 27 13.35 4.18 5.49
CA LEU A 27 13.00 5.18 4.48
C LEU A 27 11.58 4.95 3.97
N ASN A 28 10.71 5.94 4.15
CA ASN A 28 9.41 6.00 3.47
C ASN A 28 9.47 7.11 2.42
N LEU A 29 9.28 6.77 1.15
CA LEU A 29 9.39 7.71 0.04
C LEU A 29 8.10 7.70 -0.79
N HIS A 30 7.54 8.88 -1.01
CA HIS A 30 6.34 9.09 -1.83
C HIS A 30 6.69 9.07 -3.32
N ALA A 31 6.04 8.20 -4.11
CA ALA A 31 6.12 8.22 -5.56
C ALA A 31 4.85 7.65 -6.22
N ASN A 32 4.12 8.50 -6.92
CA ASN A 32 2.96 8.11 -7.72
C ASN A 32 3.34 7.67 -9.14
N GLY A 33 4.16 8.47 -9.81
CA GLY A 33 4.54 8.25 -11.20
C GLY A 33 5.71 7.28 -11.36
N ASP A 34 5.68 6.53 -12.46
CA ASP A 34 6.75 5.61 -12.84
C ASP A 34 8.12 6.31 -13.00
N GLY A 35 8.13 7.54 -13.52
CA GLY A 35 9.36 8.34 -13.61
C GLY A 35 9.94 8.71 -12.24
N ALA A 36 9.10 9.01 -11.24
CA ALA A 36 9.54 9.28 -9.87
C ALA A 36 10.08 7.99 -9.21
N ILE A 37 9.46 6.86 -9.48
CA ILE A 37 9.96 5.54 -9.05
C ILE A 37 11.32 5.26 -9.67
N ASP A 38 11.51 5.50 -10.98
CA ASP A 38 12.81 5.33 -11.63
C ASP A 38 13.89 6.22 -11.01
N ALA A 39 13.58 7.48 -10.71
CA ALA A 39 14.51 8.39 -10.05
C ALA A 39 14.96 7.85 -8.67
N PHE A 40 14.03 7.34 -7.89
CA PHE A 40 14.36 6.69 -6.63
C PHE A 40 15.18 5.41 -6.83
N LEU A 41 14.83 4.54 -7.78
CA LEU A 41 15.58 3.31 -8.04
C LEU A 41 17.04 3.61 -8.43
N ARG A 42 17.29 4.65 -9.24
CA ARG A 42 18.65 5.12 -9.55
C ARG A 42 19.36 5.64 -8.30
N ALA A 43 18.67 6.40 -7.46
CA ALA A 43 19.23 6.87 -6.19
C ALA A 43 19.58 5.71 -5.24
N HIS A 44 18.72 4.68 -5.17
CA HIS A 44 18.98 3.45 -4.44
C HIS A 44 20.24 2.74 -4.97
N GLU A 45 20.34 2.55 -6.28
CA GLU A 45 21.47 1.88 -6.93
C GLU A 45 22.80 2.60 -6.62
N GLN A 46 22.80 3.93 -6.62
CA GLN A 46 23.97 4.75 -6.24
C GLN A 46 24.30 4.64 -4.75
N ALA A 47 23.28 4.76 -3.88
CA ALA A 47 23.49 4.78 -2.43
C ALA A 47 23.81 3.41 -1.82
N ALA A 48 23.36 2.33 -2.46
CA ALA A 48 23.55 0.96 -1.97
C ALA A 48 24.99 0.45 -2.10
N ALA A 49 25.85 1.17 -2.87
CA ALA A 49 27.28 0.88 -2.99
C ALA A 49 27.58 -0.61 -3.33
N GLY A 50 26.82 -1.19 -4.26
CA GLY A 50 26.96 -2.59 -4.71
C GLY A 50 26.17 -3.63 -3.93
N ASP A 51 25.70 -3.33 -2.73
CA ASP A 51 24.82 -4.25 -1.96
C ASP A 51 23.33 -3.86 -2.13
N LEU A 52 22.82 -4.08 -3.35
CA LEU A 52 21.48 -3.69 -3.75
C LEU A 52 20.38 -4.43 -2.98
N GLY A 53 20.63 -5.68 -2.58
CA GLY A 53 19.66 -6.55 -1.91
C GLY A 53 19.69 -6.49 -0.38
N LYS A 54 20.50 -5.61 0.23
CA LYS A 54 20.49 -5.42 1.68
C LYS A 54 19.14 -4.89 2.16
N GLU A 55 18.59 -5.50 3.22
CA GLU A 55 17.37 -4.98 3.87
C GLU A 55 17.65 -3.62 4.52
N ARG A 56 16.94 -2.59 4.08
CA ARG A 56 17.06 -1.21 4.55
C ARG A 56 15.75 -0.63 5.04
N ASN A 57 14.71 -1.46 5.17
CA ASN A 57 13.34 -1.04 5.55
C ASN A 57 12.82 0.10 4.66
N VAL A 58 12.97 -0.06 3.34
CA VAL A 58 12.48 0.92 2.37
C VAL A 58 11.03 0.63 2.03
N THR A 59 10.19 1.65 2.14
CA THR A 59 8.79 1.62 1.72
C THR A 59 8.54 2.67 0.65
N MET A 60 8.02 2.24 -0.50
CA MET A 60 7.55 3.12 -1.56
C MET A 60 6.06 3.39 -1.36
N ILE A 61 5.74 4.63 -0.95
CA ILE A 61 4.36 5.06 -0.73
C ILE A 61 3.68 5.31 -2.07
N HIS A 62 2.48 4.81 -2.22
CA HIS A 62 1.57 4.77 -3.35
C HIS A 62 1.97 3.80 -4.45
N SER A 63 3.13 3.96 -5.10
CA SER A 63 3.49 3.14 -6.27
C SER A 63 2.35 3.05 -7.31
N GLN A 64 1.62 4.17 -7.51
CA GLN A 64 0.36 4.18 -8.24
C GLN A 64 0.49 3.70 -9.67
N PHE A 65 1.48 4.22 -10.40
CA PHE A 65 1.79 3.86 -11.77
C PHE A 65 3.06 3.02 -11.90
N VAL A 66 3.35 2.21 -10.88
CA VAL A 66 4.50 1.31 -10.91
C VAL A 66 4.41 0.36 -12.10
N ARG A 67 5.50 0.18 -12.84
CA ARG A 67 5.60 -0.79 -13.94
C ARG A 67 6.02 -2.17 -13.44
N LYS A 68 5.80 -3.19 -14.25
CA LYS A 68 6.17 -4.59 -13.92
C LYS A 68 7.68 -4.75 -13.70
N ASP A 69 8.49 -4.12 -14.53
CA ASP A 69 9.96 -4.12 -14.39
C ASP A 69 10.44 -3.44 -13.10
N GLN A 70 9.73 -2.40 -12.66
CA GLN A 70 10.01 -1.74 -11.38
C GLN A 70 9.63 -2.61 -10.18
N LEU A 71 8.53 -3.38 -10.26
CA LEU A 71 8.20 -4.37 -9.23
C LEU A 71 9.25 -5.49 -9.12
N ASP A 72 9.87 -5.89 -10.25
CA ASP A 72 10.99 -6.85 -10.22
C ASP A 72 12.20 -6.27 -9.49
N LYS A 73 12.49 -4.98 -9.68
CA LYS A 73 13.51 -4.27 -8.89
C LYS A 73 13.13 -4.16 -7.42
N TYR A 74 11.85 -3.96 -7.08
CA TYR A 74 11.41 -3.95 -5.68
C TYR A 74 11.71 -5.28 -4.98
N VAL A 75 11.48 -6.42 -5.67
CA VAL A 75 11.86 -7.75 -5.14
C VAL A 75 13.36 -7.82 -4.88
N THR A 76 14.16 -7.46 -5.88
CA THR A 76 15.63 -7.54 -5.80
C THR A 76 16.19 -6.61 -4.72
N TYR A 77 15.65 -5.40 -4.59
CA TYR A 77 16.14 -4.36 -3.69
C TYR A 77 15.44 -4.36 -2.32
N LYS A 78 14.54 -5.32 -2.10
CA LYS A 78 13.74 -5.44 -0.87
C LYS A 78 12.96 -4.16 -0.52
N ILE A 79 12.40 -3.51 -1.54
CA ILE A 79 11.54 -2.35 -1.41
C ILE A 79 10.11 -2.83 -1.22
N ARG A 80 9.43 -2.33 -0.21
CA ARG A 80 8.04 -2.68 0.09
C ARG A 80 7.10 -1.63 -0.51
N PRO A 81 6.11 -2.01 -1.35
CA PRO A 81 5.09 -1.06 -1.79
C PRO A 81 4.02 -0.87 -0.70
N SER A 82 3.72 0.38 -0.38
CA SER A 82 2.55 0.76 0.40
C SER A 82 1.53 1.36 -0.57
N LEU A 83 0.53 0.57 -0.95
CA LEU A 83 -0.40 0.93 -2.01
C LEU A 83 -1.58 1.75 -1.49
N TYR A 84 -2.17 2.54 -2.36
CA TYR A 84 -3.43 3.22 -2.12
C TYR A 84 -4.45 2.71 -3.15
N THR A 85 -5.12 1.59 -2.82
CA THR A 85 -6.06 0.95 -3.76
C THR A 85 -7.29 1.79 -4.03
N LEU A 86 -7.62 2.76 -3.17
CA LEU A 86 -8.68 3.73 -3.40
C LEU A 86 -8.44 4.64 -4.61
N HIS A 87 -7.23 4.65 -5.21
CA HIS A 87 -7.01 5.24 -6.53
C HIS A 87 -8.00 4.70 -7.57
N THR A 88 -8.36 3.42 -7.50
CA THR A 88 -9.32 2.83 -8.43
C THR A 88 -10.72 3.42 -8.28
N TYR A 89 -11.12 3.77 -7.04
CA TYR A 89 -12.44 4.33 -6.78
C TYR A 89 -12.51 5.82 -7.08
N TYR A 90 -11.56 6.61 -6.54
CA TYR A 90 -11.67 8.06 -6.59
C TYR A 90 -11.13 8.70 -7.86
N PHE A 91 -10.16 8.05 -8.52
CA PHE A 91 -9.36 8.71 -9.56
C PHE A 91 -9.31 7.98 -10.90
N ALA A 92 -9.90 6.77 -11.02
CA ALA A 92 -9.77 5.96 -12.23
C ALA A 92 -10.24 6.67 -13.50
N GLU A 93 -11.39 7.33 -13.47
CA GLU A 93 -11.92 8.03 -14.63
C GLU A 93 -10.99 9.15 -15.11
N ALA A 94 -10.43 9.91 -14.16
CA ALA A 94 -9.46 10.96 -14.48
C ALA A 94 -8.16 10.37 -15.06
N HIS A 95 -7.72 9.21 -14.55
CA HIS A 95 -6.54 8.53 -15.09
C HIS A 95 -6.78 7.94 -16.47
N ILE A 96 -7.97 7.37 -16.73
CA ILE A 96 -8.36 6.91 -18.06
C ILE A 96 -8.31 8.06 -19.07
N ALA A 97 -8.86 9.21 -18.70
CA ALA A 97 -8.90 10.40 -19.55
C ALA A 97 -7.49 10.99 -19.81
N ASN A 98 -6.65 11.05 -18.78
CA ASN A 98 -5.37 11.76 -18.85
C ASN A 98 -4.18 10.89 -19.30
N ARG A 99 -4.19 9.59 -18.97
CA ARG A 99 -3.07 8.67 -19.23
C ARG A 99 -3.41 7.53 -20.19
N GLY A 100 -4.68 7.37 -20.49
CA GLY A 100 -5.18 6.27 -21.30
C GLY A 100 -5.56 5.05 -20.49
N ARG A 101 -6.41 4.23 -21.10
CA ARG A 101 -7.03 3.08 -20.44
C ARG A 101 -6.03 2.04 -19.96
N GLU A 102 -5.04 1.71 -20.77
CA GLU A 102 -4.05 0.68 -20.45
C GLU A 102 -3.33 0.96 -19.12
N GLN A 103 -2.79 2.18 -18.96
CA GLN A 103 -2.12 2.55 -17.73
C GLN A 103 -3.08 2.64 -16.53
N ALA A 104 -4.30 3.14 -16.76
CA ALA A 104 -5.31 3.26 -15.71
C ALA A 104 -5.78 1.89 -15.18
N MET A 105 -5.84 0.86 -16.03
CA MET A 105 -6.21 -0.50 -15.60
C MET A 105 -5.15 -1.14 -14.71
N TYR A 106 -3.90 -0.71 -14.76
CA TYR A 106 -2.80 -1.28 -13.97
C TYR A 106 -2.45 -0.46 -12.70
N ILE A 107 -3.21 0.58 -12.35
CA ILE A 107 -2.91 1.39 -11.15
C ILE A 107 -2.98 0.56 -9.86
N SER A 108 -2.05 0.85 -8.93
CA SER A 108 -1.97 0.18 -7.61
C SER A 108 -2.04 -1.36 -7.73
N PRO A 109 -1.09 -2.01 -8.41
CA PRO A 109 -1.17 -3.42 -8.81
C PRO A 109 -0.84 -4.35 -7.63
N MET A 110 -1.82 -4.57 -6.75
CA MET A 110 -1.63 -5.34 -5.53
C MET A 110 -1.47 -6.84 -5.80
N ARG A 111 -2.16 -7.40 -6.79
CA ARG A 111 -2.03 -8.82 -7.15
C ARG A 111 -0.62 -9.14 -7.64
N ASP A 112 -0.12 -8.38 -8.62
CA ASP A 112 1.24 -8.59 -9.15
C ASP A 112 2.30 -8.42 -8.05
N ALA A 113 2.13 -7.47 -7.14
CA ALA A 113 3.05 -7.30 -6.01
C ALA A 113 3.08 -8.54 -5.12
N ILE A 114 1.91 -9.11 -4.78
CA ILE A 114 1.81 -10.34 -3.97
C ILE A 114 2.40 -11.55 -4.71
N ASP A 115 2.07 -11.73 -5.98
CA ASP A 115 2.52 -12.86 -6.80
C ASP A 115 4.03 -12.85 -7.01
N LYS A 116 4.65 -11.68 -7.01
CA LYS A 116 6.11 -11.52 -7.02
C LYS A 116 6.77 -11.75 -5.64
N GLY A 117 6.00 -12.08 -4.60
CA GLY A 117 6.51 -12.32 -3.24
C GLY A 117 6.75 -11.05 -2.42
N LEU A 118 6.35 -9.90 -2.92
CA LEU A 118 6.34 -8.67 -2.13
C LEU A 118 5.26 -8.74 -1.03
N VAL A 119 5.46 -7.96 0.02
CA VAL A 119 4.52 -7.88 1.15
C VAL A 119 3.90 -6.48 1.15
N PRO A 120 2.95 -6.21 0.22
CA PRO A 120 2.36 -4.89 0.11
C PRO A 120 1.54 -4.53 1.34
N THR A 121 1.53 -3.25 1.68
CA THR A 121 0.57 -2.64 2.61
C THR A 121 -0.45 -1.82 1.86
N ASN A 122 -1.57 -1.48 2.50
CA ASN A 122 -2.60 -0.62 1.95
C ASN A 122 -2.94 0.49 2.93
N HIS A 123 -3.17 1.71 2.44
CA HIS A 123 -3.46 2.88 3.26
C HIS A 123 -4.60 3.71 2.68
N THR A 124 -5.18 4.61 3.48
CA THR A 124 -6.27 5.50 3.08
C THR A 124 -5.80 6.85 2.60
N ASP A 125 -4.54 7.18 2.84
CA ASP A 125 -3.96 8.51 2.54
C ASP A 125 -4.79 9.65 3.19
N PHE A 126 -5.18 9.44 4.45
CA PHE A 126 -5.93 10.45 5.20
C PHE A 126 -5.11 11.77 5.29
N VAL A 127 -5.69 12.88 4.87
CA VAL A 127 -7.10 13.30 4.67
C VAL A 127 -7.60 13.20 3.20
N VAL A 128 -6.84 12.60 2.28
CA VAL A 128 -7.25 12.44 0.87
C VAL A 128 -8.51 11.57 0.78
N ALA A 129 -8.57 10.50 1.55
CA ALA A 129 -9.78 9.71 1.74
C ALA A 129 -10.12 9.57 3.23
N PRO A 130 -11.39 9.29 3.58
CA PRO A 130 -11.78 8.99 4.95
C PRO A 130 -11.02 7.79 5.54
N LEU A 131 -10.86 7.77 6.87
CA LEU A 131 -10.34 6.60 7.62
C LEU A 131 -11.39 5.48 7.66
N ASP A 132 -11.76 4.95 6.50
CA ASP A 132 -12.68 3.83 6.38
C ASP A 132 -11.93 2.59 5.91
N GLN A 133 -11.53 1.76 6.85
CA GLN A 133 -10.72 0.57 6.59
C GLN A 133 -11.52 -0.52 5.84
N MET A 134 -12.83 -0.62 6.08
CA MET A 134 -13.67 -1.58 5.38
C MET A 134 -13.89 -1.17 3.93
N PHE A 135 -14.02 0.12 3.66
CA PHE A 135 -14.10 0.65 2.30
C PHE A 135 -12.76 0.48 1.55
N MET A 136 -11.63 0.70 2.22
CA MET A 136 -10.30 0.45 1.66
C MET A 136 -10.12 -1.05 1.31
N MET A 137 -10.51 -1.96 2.21
CA MET A 137 -10.50 -3.40 1.95
C MET A 137 -11.40 -3.78 0.77
N TRP A 138 -12.62 -3.22 0.73
CA TRP A 138 -13.56 -3.40 -0.37
C TRP A 138 -12.98 -2.96 -1.72
N SER A 139 -12.27 -1.83 -1.74
CA SER A 139 -11.61 -1.32 -2.95
C SER A 139 -10.55 -2.28 -3.49
N ALA A 140 -9.72 -2.84 -2.64
CA ALA A 140 -8.69 -3.81 -3.03
C ALA A 140 -9.30 -5.12 -3.61
N VAL A 141 -10.43 -5.56 -3.04
CA VAL A 141 -11.10 -6.81 -3.45
C VAL A 141 -11.91 -6.62 -4.72
N ASN A 142 -12.63 -5.51 -4.88
CA ASN A 142 -13.59 -5.31 -5.98
C ASN A 142 -13.03 -4.47 -7.12
N ARG A 143 -12.14 -3.52 -6.83
CA ARG A 143 -11.52 -2.59 -7.80
C ARG A 143 -12.54 -1.86 -8.67
N LEU A 144 -13.62 -1.42 -8.07
CA LEU A 144 -14.65 -0.63 -8.75
C LEU A 144 -14.31 0.86 -8.70
N SER A 145 -14.48 1.54 -9.81
CA SER A 145 -14.45 2.99 -9.89
C SER A 145 -15.73 3.61 -9.33
N ARG A 146 -15.74 4.91 -9.14
CA ARG A 146 -16.95 5.65 -8.73
C ARG A 146 -18.07 5.52 -9.77
N GLY A 147 -17.72 5.42 -11.05
CA GLY A 147 -18.66 5.17 -12.15
C GLY A 147 -19.13 3.72 -12.27
N GLY A 148 -18.63 2.81 -11.43
CA GLY A 148 -19.04 1.39 -11.43
C GLY A 148 -18.23 0.51 -12.39
N GLU A 149 -17.18 1.06 -13.03
CA GLU A 149 -16.30 0.28 -13.88
C GLU A 149 -15.28 -0.52 -13.07
N VAL A 150 -14.98 -1.75 -13.50
CA VAL A 150 -13.91 -2.56 -12.90
C VAL A 150 -12.56 -2.13 -13.45
N ILE A 151 -11.65 -1.70 -12.57
CA ILE A 151 -10.33 -1.19 -12.92
C ILE A 151 -9.27 -2.27 -12.69
N GLY A 152 -8.87 -2.95 -13.78
CA GLY A 152 -7.88 -4.03 -13.71
C GLY A 152 -8.35 -5.21 -12.85
N ALA A 153 -9.29 -6.00 -13.38
CA ALA A 153 -9.87 -7.15 -12.68
C ALA A 153 -8.81 -8.19 -12.26
N ASP A 154 -7.73 -8.31 -13.02
CA ASP A 154 -6.58 -9.16 -12.77
C ASP A 154 -5.75 -8.73 -11.55
N GLN A 155 -5.92 -7.49 -11.09
CA GLN A 155 -5.24 -6.95 -9.92
C GLN A 155 -6.08 -7.04 -8.62
N ARG A 156 -7.22 -7.72 -8.65
CA ARG A 156 -8.02 -8.03 -7.46
C ARG A 156 -7.26 -8.96 -6.52
N VAL A 157 -7.50 -8.77 -5.23
CA VAL A 157 -6.96 -9.66 -4.19
C VAL A 157 -8.10 -10.30 -3.39
N THR A 158 -7.80 -11.39 -2.71
CA THR A 158 -8.78 -12.03 -1.81
C THR A 158 -9.03 -11.15 -0.58
N PRO A 159 -10.20 -11.30 0.09
CA PRO A 159 -10.44 -10.60 1.35
C PRO A 159 -9.36 -10.82 2.41
N LEU A 160 -8.79 -12.03 2.49
CA LEU A 160 -7.72 -12.33 3.43
C LEU A 160 -6.42 -11.58 3.10
N GLU A 161 -6.05 -11.49 1.83
CA GLU A 161 -4.87 -10.72 1.39
C GLU A 161 -5.06 -9.23 1.67
N ALA A 162 -6.25 -8.68 1.38
CA ALA A 162 -6.58 -7.29 1.68
C ALA A 162 -6.53 -7.03 3.20
N LEU A 163 -7.04 -7.94 4.04
CA LEU A 163 -6.95 -7.84 5.50
C LEU A 163 -5.49 -7.89 5.98
N LYS A 164 -4.67 -8.78 5.45
CA LYS A 164 -3.23 -8.85 5.77
C LYS A 164 -2.50 -7.56 5.39
N ALA A 165 -2.86 -6.93 4.26
CA ALA A 165 -2.24 -5.69 3.80
C ALA A 165 -2.50 -4.49 4.72
N MET A 166 -3.50 -4.55 5.58
CA MET A 166 -3.84 -3.50 6.56
C MET A 166 -3.57 -3.91 8.03
N THR A 167 -3.02 -5.10 8.26
CA THR A 167 -2.74 -5.62 9.60
C THR A 167 -1.29 -6.10 9.71
N ILE A 168 -1.05 -7.42 9.57
CA ILE A 168 0.29 -8.01 9.78
C ILE A 168 1.34 -7.47 8.82
N ASN A 169 0.98 -7.11 7.59
CA ASN A 169 1.95 -6.54 6.65
C ASN A 169 2.39 -5.13 7.10
N VAL A 170 1.47 -4.34 7.67
CA VAL A 170 1.79 -3.03 8.27
C VAL A 170 2.71 -3.22 9.48
N ALA A 171 2.43 -4.18 10.36
CA ALA A 171 3.31 -4.48 11.48
C ALA A 171 4.73 -4.85 11.00
N ARG A 172 4.85 -5.63 9.91
CA ARG A 172 6.15 -5.95 9.28
C ARG A 172 6.84 -4.72 8.70
N GLN A 173 6.09 -3.77 8.13
CA GLN A 173 6.63 -2.51 7.59
C GLN A 173 7.33 -1.70 8.68
N TYR A 174 6.79 -1.72 9.89
CA TYR A 174 7.35 -1.00 11.04
C TYR A 174 8.27 -1.86 11.93
N GLY A 175 8.52 -3.12 11.57
CA GLY A 175 9.33 -4.04 12.39
C GLY A 175 8.65 -4.51 13.68
N GLU A 176 7.33 -4.36 13.77
CA GLU A 176 6.52 -4.64 14.98
C GLU A 176 5.75 -5.97 14.90
N GLN A 177 6.02 -6.81 13.92
CA GLN A 177 5.27 -8.06 13.69
C GLN A 177 5.37 -9.09 14.83
N SER A 178 6.36 -8.96 15.71
CA SER A 178 6.48 -9.79 16.92
C SER A 178 5.52 -9.38 18.03
N SER A 179 5.04 -8.12 18.00
CA SER A 179 4.19 -7.55 19.04
C SER A 179 2.78 -7.18 18.58
N LYS A 180 2.53 -7.07 17.26
CA LYS A 180 1.27 -6.59 16.69
C LYS A 180 0.92 -7.28 15.37
N GLY A 181 -0.27 -7.00 14.86
CA GLY A 181 -0.71 -7.29 13.50
C GLY A 181 -1.34 -8.66 13.29
N SER A 182 -1.34 -9.54 14.28
CA SER A 182 -2.03 -10.83 14.25
C SER A 182 -2.52 -11.24 15.63
N LEU A 183 -3.50 -12.15 15.67
CA LEU A 183 -4.06 -12.71 16.91
C LEU A 183 -3.22 -13.91 17.34
N GLU A 184 -2.15 -13.66 18.09
CA GLU A 184 -1.24 -14.66 18.62
C GLU A 184 -0.94 -14.40 20.09
N VAL A 185 -0.76 -15.48 20.86
CA VAL A 185 -0.40 -15.38 22.29
C VAL A 185 0.93 -14.62 22.44
N GLY A 186 0.97 -13.68 23.36
CA GLY A 186 2.15 -12.84 23.62
C GLY A 186 2.18 -11.50 22.86
N LYS A 187 1.28 -11.28 21.91
CA LYS A 187 1.13 -9.98 21.24
C LYS A 187 0.21 -9.05 22.01
N LEU A 188 0.34 -7.76 21.74
CA LEU A 188 -0.54 -6.74 22.32
C LEU A 188 -2.00 -7.02 21.92
N ALA A 189 -2.90 -6.86 22.86
CA ALA A 189 -4.33 -6.99 22.63
C ALA A 189 -4.88 -5.71 21.95
N ASP A 190 -4.35 -5.41 20.76
CA ASP A 190 -4.85 -4.39 19.84
C ASP A 190 -5.85 -5.07 18.89
N LEU A 191 -7.14 -4.94 19.19
CA LEU A 191 -8.20 -5.72 18.58
C LEU A 191 -9.31 -4.82 18.04
N VAL A 192 -10.00 -5.30 17.02
CA VAL A 192 -11.24 -4.72 16.54
C VAL A 192 -12.34 -5.79 16.52
N VAL A 193 -13.50 -5.48 17.06
CA VAL A 193 -14.70 -6.31 16.96
C VAL A 193 -15.57 -5.76 15.83
N LEU A 194 -15.94 -6.62 14.91
CA LEU A 194 -16.77 -6.29 13.74
C LEU A 194 -18.13 -6.96 13.89
N ASP A 195 -19.18 -6.36 13.33
CA ASP A 195 -20.55 -6.93 13.34
C ASP A 195 -20.70 -8.12 12.40
N GLN A 196 -19.82 -8.24 11.39
CA GLN A 196 -19.80 -9.35 10.43
C GLN A 196 -18.37 -9.76 10.13
N ASN A 197 -18.20 -10.99 9.65
CA ASN A 197 -16.88 -11.49 9.23
C ASN A 197 -16.56 -11.01 7.79
N PRO A 198 -15.62 -10.09 7.59
CA PRO A 198 -15.29 -9.53 6.27
C PRO A 198 -14.70 -10.55 5.30
N LEU A 199 -14.29 -11.75 5.79
CA LEU A 199 -13.81 -12.85 4.95
C LEU A 199 -14.91 -13.77 4.45
N LYS A 200 -16.16 -13.62 4.97
CA LYS A 200 -17.29 -14.49 4.66
C LYS A 200 -18.48 -13.76 4.05
N VAL A 201 -18.57 -12.46 4.19
CA VAL A 201 -19.60 -11.65 3.51
C VAL A 201 -19.36 -11.64 2.01
N GLU A 202 -20.41 -11.39 1.23
CA GLU A 202 -20.27 -11.13 -0.20
C GLU A 202 -19.26 -9.98 -0.43
N PRO A 203 -18.31 -10.10 -1.39
CA PRO A 203 -17.27 -9.09 -1.61
C PRO A 203 -17.80 -7.66 -1.70
N MET A 204 -18.96 -7.46 -2.32
CA MET A 204 -19.59 -6.14 -2.45
C MET A 204 -20.10 -5.58 -1.12
N LYS A 205 -20.28 -6.43 -0.10
CA LYS A 205 -20.77 -6.06 1.25
C LYS A 205 -19.64 -5.77 2.24
N ILE A 206 -18.38 -5.98 1.89
CA ILE A 206 -17.26 -5.73 2.79
C ILE A 206 -17.28 -4.30 3.34
N LYS A 207 -17.58 -3.31 2.52
CA LYS A 207 -17.70 -1.90 2.92
C LYS A 207 -18.82 -1.60 3.92
N ASP A 208 -19.80 -2.49 4.04
CA ASP A 208 -20.95 -2.32 4.93
C ASP A 208 -20.69 -2.88 6.34
N VAL A 209 -19.60 -3.66 6.50
CA VAL A 209 -19.16 -4.20 7.80
C VAL A 209 -18.79 -3.06 8.75
N LYS A 210 -19.32 -3.11 9.97
CA LYS A 210 -19.14 -2.03 10.96
C LYS A 210 -18.23 -2.45 12.11
N VAL A 211 -17.42 -1.49 12.54
CA VAL A 211 -16.68 -1.63 13.81
C VAL A 211 -17.65 -1.49 14.97
N VAL A 212 -17.67 -2.50 15.82
CA VAL A 212 -18.48 -2.54 17.05
C VAL A 212 -17.67 -2.05 18.23
N GLU A 213 -16.41 -2.49 18.33
CA GLU A 213 -15.53 -2.10 19.41
C GLU A 213 -14.08 -2.03 18.92
N THR A 214 -13.31 -1.08 19.43
CA THR A 214 -11.86 -1.00 19.25
C THR A 214 -11.19 -1.13 20.62
N ILE A 215 -10.27 -2.06 20.72
CA ILE A 215 -9.53 -2.37 21.94
C ILE A 215 -8.05 -2.06 21.70
N LYS A 216 -7.45 -1.27 22.58
CA LYS A 216 -6.03 -0.92 22.57
C LYS A 216 -5.38 -1.44 23.84
N GLU A 217 -4.38 -2.33 23.67
CA GLU A 217 -3.67 -2.94 24.83
C GLU A 217 -4.63 -3.53 25.87
N GLY A 218 -5.69 -4.20 25.42
CA GLY A 218 -6.71 -4.82 26.26
C GLY A 218 -7.75 -3.87 26.86
N LYS A 219 -7.70 -2.56 26.53
CA LYS A 219 -8.68 -1.58 27.00
C LYS A 219 -9.60 -1.15 25.83
N SER A 220 -10.91 -1.17 26.06
CA SER A 220 -11.87 -0.61 25.11
C SER A 220 -11.67 0.91 25.00
N ILE A 221 -11.39 1.39 23.79
CA ILE A 221 -11.21 2.82 23.49
C ILE A 221 -12.34 3.38 22.61
N TYR A 222 -13.10 2.51 22.00
CA TYR A 222 -14.31 2.85 21.24
C TYR A 222 -15.31 1.71 21.34
N LYS A 223 -16.56 2.07 21.55
CA LYS A 223 -17.70 1.17 21.48
C LYS A 223 -18.84 1.87 20.77
N ARG A 224 -19.38 1.20 19.75
CA ARG A 224 -20.53 1.71 19.00
C ARG A 224 -21.75 1.76 19.92
N SER A 225 -22.42 2.92 19.99
CA SER A 225 -23.76 3.02 20.60
C SER A 225 -24.77 2.29 19.73
N GLU A 226 -25.75 1.69 20.34
CA GLU A 226 -26.91 1.05 19.70
C GLU A 226 -27.69 2.05 18.83
#